data_f5bad9a96456cb7836641ffef1238d67
#
_entry.id   f5bad9a96456cb7836641ffef1238d67
#
_cell.length_a   1.000
_cell.length_b   1.000
_cell.length_c   1.000
_cell.angle_alpha   90.00
_cell.angle_beta   90.00
_cell.angle_gamma   90.00
#
_symmetry.space_group_name_H-M   'P 1'
#
loop_
_entity.id
_entity.type
_entity.pdbx_description
1 polymer ?
#
loop_
_entity_poly.entity_id
_entity_poly.type
_entity_poly.pdbx_seq_one_letter_code
_entity_poly.pdbx_strand_id
1 'polypeptide(L)'
;QLADFARLVSHVPLYSTWDDHDFGRNDTDGNLPGKENSRQAVTEYRPNPSFGENGQGIYTNFRQGPVEVFLLDARWFARTEGSANDPTLLGAQQWAWLERSLAASTAPFKILACGMVFNGSVRPFKTDCWGVYLAEYERLIELIARVKAEGVVLVSGDVHWSRVIRHDTKGRLGYDLMEFVTSPIHEKLIPAANPPHPGLIFSVGEVNSFLLVEATAEGASSTLVARIRNAAGQDRHVEKITVSSGNAVPPR
;
A
#
# COMPACT_ATOMS: atom_id res chain seq x y z
N GLN A 1 -23.14 6.06 -9.96
CA GLN A 1 -22.59 5.51 -8.68
C GLN A 1 -23.28 4.18 -8.39
N LEU A 2 -22.52 3.20 -7.97
CA LEU A 2 -23.09 1.94 -7.45
C LEU A 2 -23.78 2.24 -6.11
N ALA A 3 -25.05 1.89 -5.98
CA ALA A 3 -25.87 2.22 -4.80
C ALA A 3 -25.26 1.67 -3.50
N ASP A 4 -24.70 0.47 -3.53
CA ASP A 4 -24.07 -0.15 -2.36
C ASP A 4 -22.76 0.55 -1.96
N PHE A 5 -21.97 1.02 -2.93
CA PHE A 5 -20.79 1.83 -2.64
C PHE A 5 -21.17 3.18 -2.02
N ALA A 6 -22.18 3.86 -2.57
CA ALA A 6 -22.68 5.12 -2.01
C ALA A 6 -23.19 4.93 -0.57
N ARG A 7 -23.88 3.82 -0.31
CA ARG A 7 -24.33 3.44 1.05
C ARG A 7 -23.14 3.19 1.99
N LEU A 8 -22.11 2.46 1.55
CA LEU A 8 -20.92 2.21 2.35
C LEU A 8 -20.26 3.52 2.77
N VAL A 9 -19.92 4.40 1.82
CA VAL A 9 -19.19 5.63 2.08
C VAL A 9 -20.01 6.70 2.81
N SER A 10 -21.33 6.53 2.91
CA SER A 10 -22.16 7.39 3.77
C SER A 10 -22.09 7.01 5.26
N HIS A 11 -21.52 5.86 5.61
CA HIS A 11 -21.44 5.37 6.98
C HIS A 11 -20.00 5.24 7.50
N VAL A 12 -19.02 5.15 6.62
CA VAL A 12 -17.61 4.98 7.00
C VAL A 12 -16.74 6.00 6.28
N PRO A 13 -15.67 6.53 6.93
CA PRO A 13 -14.70 7.38 6.25
C PRO A 13 -14.06 6.63 5.08
N LEU A 14 -13.89 7.33 3.95
CA LEU A 14 -13.21 6.84 2.77
C LEU A 14 -11.90 7.60 2.59
N TYR A 15 -10.78 6.91 2.55
CA TYR A 15 -9.48 7.44 2.13
C TYR A 15 -9.00 6.65 0.94
N SER A 16 -8.34 7.30 -0.02
CA SER A 16 -7.94 6.64 -1.25
C SER A 16 -6.62 7.16 -1.79
N THR A 17 -5.87 6.29 -2.42
CA THR A 17 -4.88 6.65 -3.42
C THR A 17 -5.39 6.24 -4.79
N TRP A 18 -4.76 6.71 -5.83
CA TRP A 18 -5.05 6.28 -7.20
C TRP A 18 -4.15 5.14 -7.66
N ASP A 19 -4.57 4.53 -8.77
CA ASP A 19 -3.68 3.74 -9.60
C ASP A 19 -3.74 4.23 -11.05
N ASP A 20 -3.32 3.42 -12.02
CA ASP A 20 -3.17 3.82 -13.42
C ASP A 20 -4.47 4.33 -14.06
N HIS A 21 -5.59 3.61 -13.89
CA HIS A 21 -6.88 3.97 -14.49
C HIS A 21 -7.55 5.19 -13.85
N ASP A 22 -7.27 5.50 -12.60
CA ASP A 22 -7.71 6.75 -11.97
C ASP A 22 -6.82 7.93 -12.41
N PHE A 23 -5.53 7.66 -12.62
CA PHE A 23 -4.55 8.67 -13.02
C PHE A 23 -4.60 8.96 -14.52
N GLY A 24 -4.77 7.93 -15.37
CA GLY A 24 -4.77 8.09 -16.82
C GLY A 24 -5.16 6.82 -17.56
N ARG A 25 -4.24 6.32 -18.38
CA ARG A 25 -4.42 5.08 -19.14
C ARG A 25 -3.73 3.92 -18.44
N ASN A 26 -4.03 2.69 -18.86
CA ASN A 26 -3.37 1.48 -18.36
C ASN A 26 -1.85 1.63 -18.35
N ASP A 27 -1.24 1.29 -17.21
CA ASP A 27 0.21 1.34 -16.95
C ASP A 27 0.83 2.76 -17.19
N THR A 28 0.06 3.84 -17.04
CA THR A 28 0.52 5.22 -17.22
C THR A 28 1.43 5.66 -16.08
N ASP A 29 2.51 6.36 -16.41
CA ASP A 29 3.46 6.95 -15.47
C ASP A 29 3.33 8.50 -15.36
N GLY A 30 4.20 9.10 -14.58
CA GLY A 30 4.20 10.53 -14.27
C GLY A 30 4.48 11.47 -15.44
N ASN A 31 4.81 10.96 -16.61
CA ASN A 31 4.99 11.77 -17.84
C ASN A 31 3.65 11.99 -18.58
N LEU A 32 2.52 11.59 -18.02
CA LEU A 32 1.20 11.80 -18.60
C LEU A 32 0.91 13.29 -18.81
N PRO A 33 0.68 13.75 -20.05
CA PRO A 33 0.24 15.12 -20.30
C PRO A 33 -1.12 15.40 -19.66
N GLY A 34 -1.23 16.50 -18.92
CA GLY A 34 -2.47 16.92 -18.27
C GLY A 34 -2.81 16.13 -16.99
N LYS A 35 -1.85 15.44 -16.39
CA LYS A 35 -2.01 14.74 -15.09
C LYS A 35 -2.55 15.64 -13.98
N GLU A 36 -2.38 16.95 -14.10
CA GLU A 36 -2.90 17.97 -13.19
C GLU A 36 -4.43 17.92 -13.13
N ASN A 37 -5.12 17.57 -14.22
CA ASN A 37 -6.58 17.41 -14.26
C ASN A 37 -7.02 16.20 -13.44
N SER A 38 -6.29 15.08 -13.53
CA SER A 38 -6.56 13.90 -12.71
C SER A 38 -6.36 14.21 -11.23
N ARG A 39 -5.30 14.95 -10.90
CA ARG A 39 -5.06 15.40 -9.53
C ARG A 39 -6.16 16.33 -9.05
N GLN A 40 -6.59 17.29 -9.85
CA GLN A 40 -7.70 18.17 -9.52
C GLN A 40 -8.96 17.38 -9.20
N ALA A 41 -9.34 16.42 -10.06
CA ALA A 41 -10.50 15.57 -9.82
C ALA A 41 -10.40 14.81 -8.48
N VAL A 42 -9.23 14.21 -8.18
CA VAL A 42 -9.04 13.52 -6.90
C VAL A 42 -9.16 14.46 -5.71
N THR A 43 -8.55 15.65 -5.77
CA THR A 43 -8.60 16.61 -4.66
C THR A 43 -10.01 17.20 -4.44
N GLU A 44 -10.84 17.24 -5.47
CA GLU A 44 -12.23 17.72 -5.39
C GLU A 44 -13.20 16.64 -4.88
N TYR A 45 -12.95 15.37 -5.20
CA TYR A 45 -13.93 14.29 -4.95
C TYR A 45 -13.51 13.27 -3.88
N ARG A 46 -12.30 13.36 -3.33
CA ARG A 46 -11.84 12.43 -2.30
C ARG A 46 -11.57 13.15 -0.97
N PRO A 47 -12.05 12.62 0.15
CA PRO A 47 -11.96 13.28 1.47
C PRO A 47 -10.66 12.92 2.20
N ASN A 48 -9.54 12.81 1.51
CA ASN A 48 -8.25 12.57 2.17
C ASN A 48 -7.86 13.77 3.07
N PRO A 49 -7.10 13.56 4.15
CA PRO A 49 -6.72 14.64 5.05
C PRO A 49 -5.75 15.66 4.40
N SER A 50 -5.01 15.22 3.38
CA SER A 50 -4.12 16.05 2.57
C SER A 50 -3.84 15.39 1.23
N PHE A 51 -3.19 16.12 0.30
CA PHE A 51 -2.87 15.64 -1.04
C PHE A 51 -1.48 16.11 -1.44
N GLY A 52 -0.45 15.31 -1.14
CA GLY A 52 0.93 15.62 -1.44
C GLY A 52 1.41 16.92 -0.83
N GLU A 53 2.50 17.43 -1.36
CA GLU A 53 3.10 18.70 -0.95
C GLU A 53 3.35 19.59 -2.18
N ASN A 54 3.37 20.90 -1.99
CA ASN A 54 3.61 21.89 -3.05
C ASN A 54 2.74 21.73 -4.31
N GLY A 55 1.50 21.23 -4.13
CA GLY A 55 0.58 21.01 -5.24
C GLY A 55 0.92 19.79 -6.12
N GLN A 56 1.79 18.89 -5.66
CA GLN A 56 2.24 17.72 -6.42
C GLN A 56 1.90 16.41 -5.69
N GLY A 57 1.47 15.41 -6.48
CA GLY A 57 1.06 14.11 -5.96
C GLY A 57 -0.20 14.15 -5.10
N ILE A 58 -0.59 13.00 -4.60
CA ILE A 58 -1.74 12.82 -3.70
C ILE A 58 -1.41 12.01 -2.45
N TYR A 59 -0.14 11.69 -2.23
CA TYR A 59 0.28 10.94 -1.06
C TYR A 59 -0.13 11.64 0.25
N THR A 60 -0.47 10.83 1.25
CA THR A 60 -0.91 11.31 2.55
C THR A 60 -0.77 10.23 3.61
N ASN A 61 -0.83 10.58 4.88
CA ASN A 61 -0.96 9.64 5.98
C ASN A 61 -2.03 10.09 6.97
N PHE A 62 -2.58 9.12 7.67
CA PHE A 62 -3.51 9.35 8.78
C PHE A 62 -3.41 8.23 9.79
N ARG A 63 -3.79 8.52 11.03
CA ARG A 63 -3.78 7.55 12.11
C ARG A 63 -5.19 7.18 12.54
N GLN A 64 -5.41 5.87 12.72
CA GLN A 64 -6.63 5.32 13.30
C GLN A 64 -6.26 4.34 14.41
N GLY A 65 -6.39 4.74 15.65
CA GLY A 65 -6.02 3.93 16.80
C GLY A 65 -4.55 3.48 16.76
N PRO A 66 -4.26 2.16 16.82
CA PRO A 66 -2.89 1.62 16.79
C PRO A 66 -2.29 1.56 15.38
N VAL A 67 -3.01 1.97 14.35
CA VAL A 67 -2.55 1.91 12.95
C VAL A 67 -2.35 3.31 12.39
N GLU A 68 -1.22 3.52 11.73
CA GLU A 68 -1.00 4.67 10.84
C GLU A 68 -0.91 4.18 9.40
N VAL A 69 -1.73 4.76 8.54
CA VAL A 69 -1.80 4.41 7.12
C VAL A 69 -1.09 5.47 6.31
N PHE A 70 -0.17 5.05 5.46
CA PHE A 70 0.55 5.87 4.48
C PHE A 70 0.04 5.48 3.10
N LEU A 71 -0.73 6.36 2.48
CA LEU A 71 -1.19 6.20 1.10
C LEU A 71 -0.11 6.75 0.17
N LEU A 72 0.56 5.87 -0.54
CA LEU A 72 1.62 6.23 -1.47
C LEU A 72 1.04 6.55 -2.85
N ASP A 73 1.63 7.53 -3.51
CA ASP A 73 1.35 7.88 -4.90
C ASP A 73 2.43 7.26 -5.79
N ALA A 74 2.10 6.19 -6.47
CA ALA A 74 3.00 5.48 -7.38
C ALA A 74 2.85 5.93 -8.86
N ARG A 75 2.20 7.07 -9.11
CA ARG A 75 1.94 7.55 -10.48
C ARG A 75 2.55 8.91 -10.77
N TRP A 76 2.33 9.90 -9.91
CA TRP A 76 2.68 11.30 -10.18
C TRP A 76 4.15 11.53 -10.55
N PHE A 77 5.05 10.88 -9.82
CA PHE A 77 6.50 11.02 -10.01
C PHE A 77 7.12 9.87 -10.80
N ALA A 78 6.39 8.80 -11.06
CA ALA A 78 6.93 7.61 -11.70
C ALA A 78 7.60 7.98 -13.03
N ARG A 79 8.88 7.59 -13.18
CA ARG A 79 9.72 7.84 -14.37
C ARG A 79 9.93 9.32 -14.76
N THR A 80 9.60 10.28 -13.90
CA THR A 80 9.85 11.70 -14.17
C THR A 80 11.28 12.11 -13.88
N GLU A 81 12.00 11.31 -13.12
CA GLU A 81 13.40 11.50 -12.72
C GLU A 81 14.15 10.17 -12.84
N GLY A 82 15.49 10.24 -12.74
CA GLY A 82 16.34 9.06 -12.86
C GLY A 82 16.71 8.73 -14.31
N SER A 83 17.18 7.50 -14.53
CA SER A 83 17.55 7.00 -15.85
C SER A 83 16.60 5.90 -16.31
N ALA A 84 16.72 5.47 -17.56
CA ALA A 84 15.92 4.34 -18.08
C ALA A 84 16.16 3.03 -17.32
N ASN A 85 17.37 2.85 -16.76
CA ASN A 85 17.75 1.64 -16.01
C ASN A 85 17.53 1.79 -14.50
N ASP A 86 17.34 3.00 -14.01
CA ASP A 86 17.10 3.32 -12.61
C ASP A 86 16.13 4.50 -12.51
N PRO A 87 14.86 4.28 -12.88
CA PRO A 87 13.85 5.33 -12.83
C PRO A 87 13.35 5.55 -11.40
N THR A 88 12.91 6.76 -11.09
CA THR A 88 12.17 7.01 -9.86
C THR A 88 10.75 6.45 -9.92
N LEU A 89 10.21 6.07 -8.79
CA LEU A 89 8.78 5.78 -8.59
C LEU A 89 8.11 6.87 -7.76
N LEU A 90 8.64 7.14 -6.57
CA LEU A 90 8.05 8.10 -5.64
C LEU A 90 8.56 9.54 -5.82
N GLY A 91 9.68 9.74 -6.51
CA GLY A 91 10.32 11.04 -6.66
C GLY A 91 10.90 11.60 -5.35
N ALA A 92 11.80 12.56 -5.49
CA ALA A 92 12.52 13.10 -4.34
C ALA A 92 11.60 13.71 -3.27
N GLN A 93 10.53 14.38 -3.70
CA GLN A 93 9.61 15.07 -2.79
C GLN A 93 8.81 14.08 -1.93
N GLN A 94 8.22 13.06 -2.51
CA GLN A 94 7.45 12.06 -1.75
C GLN A 94 8.37 11.23 -0.85
N TRP A 95 9.60 10.91 -1.30
CA TRP A 95 10.59 10.27 -0.46
C TRP A 95 10.91 11.09 0.79
N ALA A 96 11.14 12.39 0.64
CA ALA A 96 11.42 13.26 1.78
C ALA A 96 10.24 13.31 2.76
N TRP A 97 9.00 13.31 2.27
CA TRP A 97 7.80 13.20 3.10
C TRP A 97 7.73 11.84 3.82
N LEU A 98 7.92 10.74 3.09
CA LEU A 98 7.84 9.40 3.66
C LEU A 98 8.89 9.19 4.78
N GLU A 99 10.12 9.66 4.57
CA GLU A 99 11.17 9.62 5.58
C GLU A 99 10.77 10.35 6.85
N ARG A 100 10.29 11.59 6.73
CA ARG A 100 9.86 12.39 7.90
C ARG A 100 8.67 11.76 8.62
N SER A 101 7.67 11.36 7.85
CA SER A 101 6.42 10.85 8.41
C SER A 101 6.60 9.47 9.06
N LEU A 102 7.38 8.58 8.44
CA LEU A 102 7.66 7.27 9.00
C LEU A 102 8.53 7.36 10.26
N ALA A 103 9.54 8.25 10.26
CA ALA A 103 10.38 8.49 11.43
C ALA A 103 9.62 9.12 12.61
N ALA A 104 8.60 9.93 12.33
CA ALA A 104 7.75 10.54 13.35
C ALA A 104 6.65 9.61 13.87
N SER A 105 6.36 8.51 13.17
CA SER A 105 5.26 7.60 13.51
C SER A 105 5.52 6.85 14.81
N THR A 106 4.59 7.00 15.74
CA THR A 106 4.56 6.24 17.01
C THR A 106 3.54 5.12 17.02
N ALA A 107 2.85 4.89 15.88
CA ALA A 107 1.86 3.83 15.78
C ALA A 107 2.53 2.45 15.88
N PRO A 108 1.98 1.47 16.62
CA PRO A 108 2.49 0.09 16.59
C PRO A 108 2.53 -0.49 15.18
N PHE A 109 1.51 -0.21 14.36
CA PHE A 109 1.46 -0.68 12.97
C PHE A 109 1.48 0.48 11.98
N LYS A 110 2.26 0.32 10.89
CA LYS A 110 2.34 1.24 9.77
C LYS A 110 1.94 0.48 8.52
N ILE A 111 0.81 0.86 7.92
CA ILE A 111 0.36 0.28 6.65
C ILE A 111 0.84 1.19 5.53
N LEU A 112 1.75 0.70 4.69
CA LEU A 112 2.12 1.37 3.45
C LEU A 112 1.21 0.83 2.35
N ALA A 113 0.30 1.65 1.88
CA ALA A 113 -0.69 1.29 0.86
C ALA A 113 -0.39 1.97 -0.47
N CYS A 114 -0.38 1.18 -1.54
CA CYS A 114 -0.07 1.61 -2.90
C CYS A 114 -0.98 0.87 -3.88
N GLY A 115 -1.39 1.49 -4.98
CA GLY A 115 -2.10 0.78 -6.05
C GLY A 115 -1.23 -0.32 -6.65
N MET A 116 0.02 0.01 -6.95
CA MET A 116 1.01 -0.87 -7.57
C MET A 116 1.58 -1.89 -6.57
N VAL A 117 1.75 -3.16 -6.98
CA VAL A 117 2.31 -4.23 -6.14
C VAL A 117 3.78 -4.00 -5.81
N PHE A 118 4.16 -4.25 -4.54
CA PHE A 118 5.54 -4.09 -4.05
C PHE A 118 6.47 -5.20 -4.52
N ASN A 119 5.95 -6.40 -4.79
CA ASN A 119 6.76 -7.49 -5.29
C ASN A 119 6.94 -7.43 -6.81
N GLY A 120 8.01 -8.05 -7.33
CA GLY A 120 8.29 -8.13 -8.76
C GLY A 120 7.65 -9.32 -9.48
N SER A 121 6.92 -10.18 -8.76
CA SER A 121 6.27 -11.36 -9.35
C SER A 121 4.88 -11.01 -9.88
N VAL A 122 4.85 -10.46 -11.07
CA VAL A 122 3.64 -10.09 -11.81
C VAL A 122 3.51 -10.93 -13.08
N ARG A 123 2.39 -10.81 -13.79
CA ARG A 123 2.20 -11.51 -15.07
C ARG A 123 3.35 -11.19 -16.04
N PRO A 124 3.71 -12.11 -16.95
CA PRO A 124 4.76 -11.87 -17.93
C PRO A 124 4.58 -10.56 -18.69
N PHE A 125 5.68 -9.86 -18.92
CA PHE A 125 5.74 -8.58 -19.63
C PHE A 125 5.07 -7.39 -18.94
N LYS A 126 4.47 -7.54 -17.73
CA LYS A 126 4.01 -6.38 -16.96
C LYS A 126 5.22 -5.71 -16.30
N THR A 127 5.33 -4.41 -16.52
CA THR A 127 6.38 -3.57 -15.93
C THR A 127 5.82 -2.63 -14.85
N ASP A 128 4.53 -2.73 -14.57
CA ASP A 128 3.84 -1.91 -13.60
C ASP A 128 3.86 -2.58 -12.23
N CYS A 129 5.02 -2.54 -11.58
CA CYS A 129 5.28 -3.08 -10.24
C CYS A 129 6.58 -2.50 -9.68
N TRP A 130 6.75 -2.53 -8.37
CA TRP A 130 8.00 -2.10 -7.73
C TRP A 130 9.22 -2.92 -8.15
N GLY A 131 9.03 -4.11 -8.69
CA GLY A 131 10.10 -4.92 -9.27
C GLY A 131 10.86 -4.27 -10.41
N VAL A 132 10.33 -3.22 -11.03
CA VAL A 132 11.03 -2.38 -12.03
C VAL A 132 11.82 -1.25 -11.36
N TYR A 133 11.50 -0.92 -10.13
CA TYR A 133 12.09 0.16 -9.33
C TYR A 133 12.91 -0.41 -8.18
N LEU A 134 13.82 -1.35 -8.48
CA LEU A 134 14.56 -2.11 -7.47
C LEU A 134 15.35 -1.22 -6.51
N ALA A 135 15.99 -0.16 -7.00
CA ALA A 135 16.72 0.78 -6.15
C ALA A 135 15.79 1.49 -5.15
N GLU A 136 14.58 1.83 -5.56
CA GLU A 136 13.59 2.43 -4.65
C GLU A 136 12.99 1.41 -3.68
N TYR A 137 12.79 0.17 -4.09
CA TYR A 137 12.41 -0.91 -3.18
C TYR A 137 13.49 -1.13 -2.11
N GLU A 138 14.75 -1.20 -2.51
CA GLU A 138 15.88 -1.30 -1.56
C GLU A 138 15.96 -0.08 -0.64
N ARG A 139 15.77 1.12 -1.16
CA ARG A 139 15.70 2.35 -0.37
C ARG A 139 14.57 2.31 0.66
N LEU A 140 13.41 1.72 0.33
CA LEU A 140 12.30 1.53 1.28
C LEU A 140 12.71 0.64 2.44
N ILE A 141 13.34 -0.51 2.17
CA ILE A 141 13.84 -1.42 3.20
C ILE A 141 14.90 -0.74 4.07
N GLU A 142 15.83 0.00 3.47
CA GLU A 142 16.84 0.78 4.20
C GLU A 142 16.22 1.87 5.08
N LEU A 143 15.20 2.56 4.58
CA LEU A 143 14.48 3.56 5.37
C LEU A 143 13.82 2.91 6.59
N ILE A 144 13.07 1.82 6.42
CA ILE A 144 12.40 1.09 7.51
C ILE A 144 13.42 0.65 8.56
N ALA A 145 14.56 0.10 8.12
CA ALA A 145 15.65 -0.32 9.01
C ALA A 145 16.26 0.87 9.77
N ARG A 146 16.57 1.96 9.08
CA ARG A 146 17.21 3.16 9.63
C ARG A 146 16.36 3.84 10.69
N VAL A 147 15.05 3.95 10.45
CA VAL A 147 14.12 4.54 11.43
C VAL A 147 13.61 3.53 12.46
N LYS A 148 14.05 2.27 12.35
CA LYS A 148 13.65 1.16 13.23
C LYS A 148 12.12 1.02 13.32
N ALA A 149 11.44 1.18 12.20
CA ALA A 149 9.99 1.06 12.17
C ALA A 149 9.58 -0.41 12.35
N GLU A 150 8.86 -0.70 13.42
CA GLU A 150 8.26 -2.01 13.68
C GLU A 150 6.82 -2.06 13.12
N GLY A 151 6.32 -3.28 12.88
CA GLY A 151 4.93 -3.50 12.48
C GLY A 151 4.56 -2.87 11.12
N VAL A 152 5.52 -2.76 10.21
CA VAL A 152 5.25 -2.29 8.85
C VAL A 152 4.59 -3.42 8.05
N VAL A 153 3.48 -3.08 7.38
CA VAL A 153 2.69 -3.97 6.53
C VAL A 153 2.49 -3.28 5.18
N LEU A 154 2.63 -4.03 4.10
CA LEU A 154 2.43 -3.56 2.74
C LEU A 154 1.04 -3.97 2.24
N VAL A 155 0.31 -3.04 1.62
CA VAL A 155 -1.00 -3.31 1.01
C VAL A 155 -0.98 -2.80 -0.42
N SER A 156 -1.39 -3.64 -1.35
CA SER A 156 -1.38 -3.34 -2.79
C SER A 156 -2.58 -3.94 -3.52
N GLY A 157 -2.72 -3.61 -4.80
CA GLY A 157 -3.86 -4.05 -5.63
C GLY A 157 -3.47 -4.36 -7.08
N ASP A 158 -4.16 -3.77 -8.05
CA ASP A 158 -3.93 -3.78 -9.50
C ASP A 158 -4.11 -5.13 -10.21
N VAL A 159 -3.47 -6.18 -9.71
CA VAL A 159 -3.22 -7.40 -10.51
C VAL A 159 -4.42 -8.34 -10.68
N HIS A 160 -5.59 -8.03 -10.13
CA HIS A 160 -6.81 -8.84 -10.27
C HIS A 160 -6.68 -10.28 -9.74
N TRP A 161 -5.90 -10.45 -8.66
CA TRP A 161 -5.67 -11.71 -7.97
C TRP A 161 -5.24 -11.42 -6.54
N SER A 162 -5.87 -12.03 -5.54
CA SER A 162 -5.48 -11.80 -4.15
C SER A 162 -4.33 -12.71 -3.75
N ARG A 163 -3.32 -12.14 -3.08
CA ARG A 163 -2.12 -12.87 -2.65
C ARG A 163 -1.66 -12.37 -1.28
N VAL A 164 -1.05 -13.25 -0.50
CA VAL A 164 -0.26 -12.86 0.68
C VAL A 164 1.17 -13.31 0.45
N ILE A 165 2.09 -12.35 0.50
CA ILE A 165 3.50 -12.54 0.18
C ILE A 165 4.32 -12.12 1.38
N ARG A 166 5.26 -12.97 1.78
CA ARG A 166 6.29 -12.67 2.76
C ARG A 166 7.56 -12.25 2.02
N HIS A 167 8.00 -11.03 2.26
CA HIS A 167 9.30 -10.55 1.80
C HIS A 167 10.37 -10.98 2.81
N ASP A 168 11.46 -11.57 2.34
CA ASP A 168 12.59 -12.01 3.16
C ASP A 168 13.40 -10.80 3.62
N THR A 169 12.96 -10.15 4.67
CA THR A 169 13.56 -8.93 5.22
C THR A 169 14.03 -9.10 6.67
N LYS A 170 13.82 -10.28 7.28
CA LYS A 170 14.12 -10.52 8.69
C LYS A 170 15.57 -10.24 9.07
N GLY A 171 16.51 -10.56 8.17
CA GLY A 171 17.93 -10.29 8.39
C GLY A 171 18.28 -8.79 8.47
N ARG A 172 17.43 -7.92 7.93
CA ARG A 172 17.63 -6.46 7.87
C ARG A 172 16.76 -5.70 8.87
N LEU A 173 15.51 -6.13 9.05
CA LEU A 173 14.50 -5.44 9.85
C LEU A 173 14.24 -6.09 11.20
N GLY A 174 14.70 -7.33 11.43
CA GLY A 174 14.33 -8.16 12.57
C GLY A 174 13.02 -8.92 12.38
N TYR A 175 12.25 -8.63 11.34
CA TYR A 175 11.01 -9.29 10.95
C TYR A 175 10.85 -9.31 9.42
N ASP A 176 9.98 -10.19 8.92
CA ASP A 176 9.63 -10.23 7.51
C ASP A 176 8.47 -9.28 7.23
N LEU A 177 8.58 -8.48 6.17
CA LEU A 177 7.46 -7.66 5.69
C LEU A 177 6.40 -8.58 5.06
N MET A 178 5.15 -8.31 5.41
CA MET A 178 3.99 -8.97 4.80
C MET A 178 3.34 -8.03 3.80
N GLU A 179 3.14 -8.49 2.58
CA GLU A 179 2.38 -7.80 1.54
C GLU A 179 1.04 -8.50 1.33
N PHE A 180 -0.03 -7.74 1.47
CA PHE A 180 -1.39 -8.16 1.12
C PHE A 180 -1.78 -7.51 -0.19
N VAL A 181 -1.70 -8.29 -1.26
CA VAL A 181 -2.26 -7.92 -2.57
C VAL A 181 -3.73 -8.26 -2.54
N THR A 182 -4.60 -7.26 -2.56
CA THR A 182 -6.04 -7.46 -2.44
C THR A 182 -6.75 -6.93 -3.67
N SER A 183 -7.18 -7.85 -4.53
CA SER A 183 -7.74 -7.55 -5.85
C SER A 183 -8.39 -8.82 -6.43
N PRO A 184 -9.52 -8.73 -7.16
CA PRO A 184 -10.28 -7.52 -7.45
C PRO A 184 -11.50 -7.32 -6.53
N ILE A 185 -11.92 -6.08 -6.37
CA ILE A 185 -13.24 -5.74 -5.81
C ILE A 185 -14.32 -5.65 -6.91
N HIS A 186 -14.11 -6.31 -8.03
CA HIS A 186 -14.97 -6.38 -9.20
C HIS A 186 -14.93 -7.78 -9.84
N GLU A 187 -15.61 -8.00 -10.95
CA GLU A 187 -15.84 -9.35 -11.53
C GLU A 187 -14.75 -9.86 -12.49
N LYS A 188 -13.64 -9.12 -12.70
CA LYS A 188 -12.60 -9.52 -13.64
C LYS A 188 -11.40 -10.13 -12.92
N LEU A 189 -11.08 -11.39 -13.23
CA LEU A 189 -9.87 -12.08 -12.80
C LEU A 189 -8.82 -12.13 -13.93
N ILE A 190 -7.55 -12.12 -13.56
CA ILE A 190 -6.43 -12.33 -14.47
C ILE A 190 -5.56 -13.48 -13.93
N PRO A 191 -5.83 -14.75 -14.32
CA PRO A 191 -5.10 -15.91 -13.79
C PRO A 191 -3.58 -15.83 -13.98
N ALA A 192 -3.10 -15.21 -15.06
CA ALA A 192 -1.68 -14.97 -15.30
C ALA A 192 -1.02 -14.04 -14.26
N ALA A 193 -1.80 -13.33 -13.45
CA ALA A 193 -1.29 -12.47 -12.37
C ALA A 193 -0.95 -13.24 -11.08
N ASN A 194 -0.98 -14.57 -11.12
CA ASN A 194 -0.54 -15.43 -10.03
C ASN A 194 0.73 -16.23 -10.39
N PRO A 195 1.83 -15.58 -10.75
CA PRO A 195 3.09 -16.29 -10.99
C PRO A 195 3.66 -16.82 -9.66
N PRO A 196 4.55 -17.83 -9.71
CA PRO A 196 5.26 -18.30 -8.53
C PRO A 196 6.04 -17.17 -7.85
N HIS A 197 6.08 -17.22 -6.51
CA HIS A 197 6.93 -16.35 -5.70
C HIS A 197 7.46 -17.15 -4.50
N PRO A 198 8.76 -17.05 -4.15
CA PRO A 198 9.34 -17.83 -3.05
C PRO A 198 8.70 -17.53 -1.68
N GLY A 199 8.20 -16.32 -1.48
CA GLY A 199 7.50 -15.92 -0.26
C GLY A 199 5.97 -16.03 -0.34
N LEU A 200 5.40 -16.69 -1.36
CA LEU A 200 3.94 -16.83 -1.47
C LEU A 200 3.39 -17.70 -0.34
N ILE A 201 2.55 -17.10 0.52
CA ILE A 201 1.88 -17.77 1.63
C ILE A 201 0.49 -18.23 1.22
N PHE A 202 -0.24 -17.35 0.55
CA PHE A 202 -1.62 -17.59 0.14
C PHE A 202 -1.92 -16.95 -1.21
N SER A 203 -2.82 -17.54 -1.95
CA SER A 203 -3.26 -17.04 -3.25
C SER A 203 -4.67 -17.52 -3.56
N VAL A 204 -5.52 -16.61 -4.04
CA VAL A 204 -6.86 -16.94 -4.51
C VAL A 204 -7.29 -16.03 -5.65
N GLY A 205 -7.84 -16.63 -6.70
CA GLY A 205 -8.55 -15.95 -7.77
C GLY A 205 -10.04 -15.94 -7.47
N GLU A 206 -10.49 -14.97 -6.70
CA GLU A 206 -11.90 -14.83 -6.33
C GLU A 206 -12.33 -13.37 -6.52
N VAL A 207 -13.44 -13.17 -7.22
CA VAL A 207 -14.01 -11.84 -7.48
C VAL A 207 -14.59 -11.22 -6.20
N ASN A 208 -14.70 -9.90 -6.19
CA ASN A 208 -15.30 -9.15 -5.08
C ASN A 208 -14.65 -9.49 -3.72
N SER A 209 -13.32 -9.61 -3.73
CA SER A 209 -12.51 -9.83 -2.53
C SER A 209 -11.96 -8.52 -1.99
N PHE A 210 -11.79 -8.44 -0.68
CA PHE A 210 -11.23 -7.28 0.01
C PHE A 210 -10.40 -7.70 1.21
N LEU A 211 -9.56 -6.78 1.69
CA LEU A 211 -8.80 -6.93 2.92
C LEU A 211 -9.54 -6.26 4.08
N LEU A 212 -9.83 -7.02 5.12
CA LEU A 212 -10.27 -6.48 6.41
C LEU A 212 -9.11 -6.51 7.39
N VAL A 213 -8.80 -5.35 7.98
CA VAL A 213 -7.75 -5.22 8.98
C VAL A 213 -8.38 -4.78 10.31
N GLU A 214 -8.10 -5.54 11.35
CA GLU A 214 -8.46 -5.21 12.73
C GLU A 214 -7.17 -5.09 13.54
N ALA A 215 -7.06 -4.04 14.35
CA ALA A 215 -5.87 -3.85 15.18
C ALA A 215 -6.26 -3.43 16.60
N THR A 216 -5.59 -4.03 17.58
CA THR A 216 -5.75 -3.73 19.00
C THR A 216 -4.40 -3.43 19.63
N ALA A 217 -4.38 -2.58 20.65
CA ALA A 217 -3.22 -2.34 21.49
C ALA A 217 -3.61 -2.57 22.95
N GLU A 218 -3.01 -3.57 23.56
CA GLU A 218 -3.33 -3.99 24.93
C GLU A 218 -2.03 -4.12 25.74
N GLY A 219 -1.82 -3.20 26.70
CA GLY A 219 -0.63 -3.18 27.53
C GLY A 219 0.65 -3.02 26.69
N ALA A 220 1.57 -3.96 26.83
CA ALA A 220 2.85 -3.99 26.13
C ALA A 220 2.79 -4.73 24.78
N SER A 221 1.61 -5.11 24.29
CA SER A 221 1.45 -5.85 23.04
C SER A 221 0.40 -5.21 22.15
N SER A 222 0.68 -5.19 20.86
CA SER A 222 -0.29 -4.79 19.83
C SER A 222 -0.46 -5.91 18.83
N THR A 223 -1.69 -6.17 18.42
CA THR A 223 -2.03 -7.22 17.47
C THR A 223 -2.76 -6.62 16.28
N LEU A 224 -2.35 -7.00 15.07
CA LEU A 224 -3.05 -6.73 13.83
C LEU A 224 -3.50 -8.07 13.23
N VAL A 225 -4.76 -8.16 12.87
CA VAL A 225 -5.34 -9.31 12.17
C VAL A 225 -5.80 -8.85 10.80
N ALA A 226 -5.18 -9.39 9.77
CA ALA A 226 -5.49 -9.12 8.36
C ALA A 226 -6.24 -10.32 7.77
N ARG A 227 -7.39 -10.08 7.14
CA ARG A 227 -8.27 -11.12 6.57
C ARG A 227 -8.54 -10.81 5.11
N ILE A 228 -8.16 -11.70 4.21
CA ILE A 228 -8.69 -11.66 2.85
C ILE A 228 -10.09 -12.29 2.90
N ARG A 229 -11.09 -11.50 2.55
CA ARG A 229 -12.50 -11.84 2.69
C ARG A 229 -13.23 -11.70 1.35
N ASN A 230 -14.16 -12.60 1.08
CA ASN A 230 -15.01 -12.52 -0.11
C ASN A 230 -16.33 -11.78 0.16
N ALA A 231 -17.12 -11.57 -0.88
CA ALA A 231 -18.41 -10.89 -0.81
C ALA A 231 -19.44 -11.60 0.08
N ALA A 232 -19.30 -12.92 0.31
CA ALA A 232 -20.14 -13.67 1.25
C ALA A 232 -19.72 -13.49 2.72
N GLY A 233 -18.69 -12.69 3.00
CA GLY A 233 -18.16 -12.45 4.33
C GLY A 233 -17.30 -13.61 4.87
N GLN A 234 -16.90 -14.55 4.03
CA GLN A 234 -16.06 -15.68 4.41
C GLN A 234 -14.58 -15.28 4.37
N ASP A 235 -13.83 -15.60 5.41
CA ASP A 235 -12.39 -15.44 5.46
C ASP A 235 -11.74 -16.50 4.58
N ARG A 236 -11.00 -16.06 3.57
CA ARG A 236 -10.23 -16.93 2.67
C ARG A 236 -8.82 -17.16 3.19
N HIS A 237 -8.28 -16.16 3.91
CA HIS A 237 -7.02 -16.24 4.63
C HIS A 237 -7.03 -15.29 5.81
N VAL A 238 -6.35 -15.68 6.88
CA VAL A 238 -6.19 -14.87 8.09
C VAL A 238 -4.72 -14.87 8.48
N GLU A 239 -4.15 -13.69 8.61
CA GLU A 239 -2.79 -13.49 9.11
C GLU A 239 -2.82 -12.66 10.38
N LYS A 240 -2.02 -13.05 11.38
CA LYS A 240 -1.88 -12.35 12.65
C LYS A 240 -0.46 -11.85 12.84
N ILE A 241 -0.31 -10.54 13.02
CA ILE A 241 0.96 -9.88 13.26
C ILE A 241 0.94 -9.30 14.67
N THR A 242 1.94 -9.60 15.48
CA THR A 242 2.06 -9.08 16.84
C THR A 242 3.35 -8.27 16.99
N VAL A 243 3.23 -7.10 17.57
CA VAL A 243 4.36 -6.23 17.91
C VAL A 243 4.37 -6.03 19.42
N SER A 244 5.52 -6.28 20.04
CA SER A 244 5.72 -5.99 21.46
C SER A 244 6.18 -4.55 21.60
N SER A 245 5.45 -3.74 22.36
CA SER A 245 5.89 -2.39 22.71
C SER A 245 7.08 -2.51 23.65
N GLY A 246 8.30 -2.49 23.13
CA GLY A 246 9.48 -2.31 23.93
C GLY A 246 9.38 -0.93 24.61
N ASN A 247 9.10 -0.92 25.92
CA ASN A 247 9.09 0.27 26.78
C ASN A 247 8.40 1.51 26.20
N ALA A 248 7.09 1.47 26.07
CA ALA A 248 6.31 2.71 26.01
C ALA A 248 6.48 3.41 27.38
N VAL A 249 7.24 4.50 27.41
CA VAL A 249 7.24 5.41 28.56
C VAL A 249 5.78 5.85 28.76
N PRO A 250 5.16 5.64 29.94
CA PRO A 250 3.79 6.05 30.16
C PRO A 250 3.69 7.58 29.98
N PRO A 251 2.60 8.10 29.43
CA PRO A 251 2.40 9.53 29.34
C PRO A 251 2.40 10.13 30.76
N ARG A 252 3.20 11.17 30.95
CA ARG A 252 3.19 12.00 32.16
C ARG A 252 1.94 12.86 32.19
#